data_fe89f6751a51fbd4baf0a4925da63a67
#
_entry.id   fe89f6751a51fbd4baf0a4925da63a67
#
_cell.length_a   1.000
_cell.length_b   1.000
_cell.length_c   1.000
_cell.angle_alpha   90.00
_cell.angle_beta   90.00
_cell.angle_gamma   90.00
#
_symmetry.space_group_name_H-M   'P 1'
#
loop_
_entity.id
_entity.type
_entity.pdbx_description
1 polymer ?
#
loop_
_entity_poly.entity_id
_entity_poly.type
_entity_poly.pdbx_seq_one_letter_code
_entity_poly.pdbx_strand_id
1 'polypeptide(L)'
;GHLIAKGGDVDCMYAELFAKATGYNGGKGGSMHMAALDLGIIGANGIVAAGLPIGLGVAFASQYQDNDRVTVCFFGDCATNEGACHEAMNMAAILKAPMVFVCENNGYGEWSSAASTTSVADIVDRAASYGIAGAMVDGMDIAAVHEASIEAVARARSGAGPKLLECKTYRYYDHVGRDFGMLQRDPDEIARWHARDPIK
;
A
#
# COMPACT_ATOMS: atom_id res chain seq x y z
N GLY A 1 6.29 -1.36 9.39
CA GLY A 1 5.53 -0.12 9.65
C GLY A 1 4.06 -0.40 9.91
N HIS A 2 3.32 -0.87 8.90
CA HIS A 2 1.86 -1.08 8.98
C HIS A 2 1.43 -2.01 10.12
N LEU A 3 2.18 -3.10 10.37
CA LEU A 3 1.90 -4.03 11.49
C LEU A 3 2.02 -3.33 12.84
N ILE A 4 3.11 -2.56 13.03
CA ILE A 4 3.35 -1.80 14.27
C ILE A 4 2.26 -0.73 14.47
N ALA A 5 1.93 0.02 13.42
CA ALA A 5 0.88 1.05 13.47
C ALA A 5 -0.50 0.47 13.81
N LYS A 6 -0.74 -0.81 13.47
CA LYS A 6 -1.98 -1.56 13.81
C LYS A 6 -1.96 -2.14 15.23
N GLY A 7 -0.92 -1.89 16.01
CA GLY A 7 -0.77 -2.41 17.37
C GLY A 7 -0.09 -3.77 17.46
N GLY A 8 0.66 -4.16 16.42
CA GLY A 8 1.40 -5.41 16.43
C GLY A 8 2.51 -5.43 17.48
N ASP A 9 2.67 -6.59 18.12
CA ASP A 9 3.70 -6.83 19.10
C ASP A 9 5.08 -6.92 18.41
N VAL A 10 5.99 -6.04 18.83
CA VAL A 10 7.34 -5.93 18.25
C VAL A 10 8.19 -7.17 18.59
N ASP A 11 8.00 -7.78 19.76
CA ASP A 11 8.72 -8.98 20.14
C ASP A 11 8.33 -10.17 19.25
N CYS A 12 7.03 -10.33 18.97
CA CYS A 12 6.54 -11.32 18.00
C CYS A 12 7.06 -11.04 16.58
N MET A 13 7.15 -9.75 16.19
CA MET A 13 7.71 -9.36 14.90
C MET A 13 9.19 -9.75 14.80
N TYR A 14 10.00 -9.45 15.82
CA TYR A 14 11.40 -9.87 15.85
C TYR A 14 11.55 -11.40 15.91
N ALA A 15 10.72 -12.08 16.68
CA ALA A 15 10.70 -13.54 16.70
C ALA A 15 10.47 -14.13 15.30
N GLU A 16 9.57 -13.52 14.51
CA GLU A 16 9.35 -13.91 13.11
C GLU A 16 10.60 -13.70 12.24
N LEU A 17 11.25 -12.53 12.36
CA LEU A 17 12.49 -12.22 11.63
C LEU A 17 13.64 -13.18 11.97
N PHE A 18 13.68 -13.66 13.21
CA PHE A 18 14.67 -14.64 13.68
C PHE A 18 14.22 -16.09 13.51
N ALA A 19 13.19 -16.34 12.72
CA ALA A 19 12.67 -17.69 12.44
C ALA A 19 12.28 -18.48 13.69
N LYS A 20 11.73 -17.81 14.72
CA LYS A 20 11.29 -18.46 15.96
C LYS A 20 9.81 -18.85 15.88
N ALA A 21 9.47 -19.96 16.52
CA ALA A 21 8.09 -20.47 16.58
C ALA A 21 7.10 -19.49 17.25
N THR A 22 7.58 -18.55 18.05
CA THR A 22 6.80 -17.49 18.70
C THR A 22 6.53 -16.28 17.81
N GLY A 23 7.04 -16.27 16.58
CA GLY A 23 6.75 -15.23 15.58
C GLY A 23 5.31 -15.31 15.07
N TYR A 24 4.82 -14.24 14.46
CA TYR A 24 3.45 -14.12 13.92
C TYR A 24 3.05 -15.26 12.96
N ASN A 25 3.99 -15.77 12.19
CA ASN A 25 3.79 -16.85 11.22
C ASN A 25 4.61 -18.10 11.59
N GLY A 26 4.94 -18.26 12.88
CA GLY A 26 5.77 -19.37 13.37
C GLY A 26 7.19 -19.36 12.83
N GLY A 27 7.72 -18.17 12.50
CA GLY A 27 9.07 -17.99 11.98
C GLY A 27 9.26 -18.37 10.50
N LYS A 28 8.17 -18.55 9.74
CA LYS A 28 8.22 -18.97 8.33
C LYS A 28 7.99 -17.84 7.33
N GLY A 29 7.36 -16.74 7.75
CA GLY A 29 7.03 -15.63 6.89
C GLY A 29 8.17 -14.64 6.68
N GLY A 30 9.07 -14.52 7.64
CA GLY A 30 10.15 -13.55 7.60
C GLY A 30 9.65 -12.11 7.47
N SER A 31 10.44 -11.23 6.84
CA SER A 31 10.10 -9.80 6.70
C SER A 31 8.97 -9.51 5.72
N MET A 32 8.73 -10.41 4.76
CA MET A 32 7.86 -10.12 3.61
C MET A 32 6.45 -10.69 3.73
N HIS A 33 6.17 -11.59 4.69
CA HIS A 33 4.90 -12.33 4.72
C HIS A 33 4.25 -12.34 6.11
N MET A 34 4.51 -11.32 6.92
CA MET A 34 3.88 -11.24 8.25
C MET A 34 2.37 -11.02 8.13
N ALA A 35 1.61 -11.84 8.86
CA ALA A 35 0.17 -11.74 9.01
C ALA A 35 -0.20 -11.77 10.49
N ALA A 36 -1.22 -11.02 10.88
CA ALA A 36 -1.75 -10.99 12.25
C ALA A 36 -3.28 -10.81 12.15
N LEU A 37 -3.98 -11.92 11.93
CA LEU A 37 -5.42 -11.89 11.62
C LEU A 37 -6.25 -11.28 12.74
N ASP A 38 -5.86 -11.50 13.99
CA ASP A 38 -6.54 -10.94 15.16
C ASP A 38 -6.46 -9.39 15.20
N LEU A 39 -5.43 -8.83 14.59
CA LEU A 39 -5.27 -7.38 14.42
C LEU A 39 -5.87 -6.87 13.10
N GLY A 40 -6.44 -7.76 12.29
CA GLY A 40 -6.94 -7.43 10.95
C GLY A 40 -5.82 -7.19 9.93
N ILE A 41 -4.61 -7.70 10.17
CA ILE A 41 -3.51 -7.74 9.20
C ILE A 41 -3.57 -9.08 8.47
N ILE A 42 -4.10 -9.05 7.24
CA ILE A 42 -4.30 -10.25 6.42
C ILE A 42 -2.96 -10.81 5.95
N GLY A 43 -1.98 -9.95 5.74
CA GLY A 43 -0.62 -10.32 5.39
C GLY A 43 0.02 -9.35 4.40
N ALA A 44 1.30 -9.62 4.13
CA ALA A 44 2.05 -9.02 3.05
C ALA A 44 2.38 -10.11 2.02
N ASN A 45 2.62 -9.72 0.77
CA ASN A 45 2.86 -10.65 -0.32
C ASN A 45 4.05 -10.19 -1.17
N GLY A 46 4.96 -11.11 -1.47
CA GLY A 46 6.11 -10.86 -2.35
C GLY A 46 5.77 -10.84 -3.84
N ILE A 47 4.55 -11.27 -4.21
CA ILE A 47 4.08 -11.18 -5.60
C ILE A 47 3.52 -9.78 -5.81
N VAL A 48 4.13 -9.00 -6.71
CA VAL A 48 3.74 -7.62 -7.00
C VAL A 48 2.26 -7.56 -7.40
N ALA A 49 1.53 -6.59 -6.86
CA ALA A 49 0.10 -6.37 -7.01
C ALA A 49 -0.84 -7.47 -6.47
N ALA A 50 -0.35 -8.65 -6.05
CA ALA A 50 -1.24 -9.71 -5.55
C ALA A 50 -2.05 -9.32 -4.31
N GLY A 51 -1.59 -8.34 -3.55
CA GLY A 51 -2.34 -7.78 -2.42
C GLY A 51 -3.69 -7.16 -2.81
N LEU A 52 -3.82 -6.65 -4.06
CA LEU A 52 -5.04 -5.99 -4.50
C LEU A 52 -6.23 -6.97 -4.67
N PRO A 53 -6.12 -8.08 -5.44
CA PRO A 53 -7.21 -9.05 -5.53
C PRO A 53 -7.45 -9.78 -4.18
N ILE A 54 -6.42 -10.01 -3.36
CA ILE A 54 -6.59 -10.57 -2.01
C ILE A 54 -7.42 -9.60 -1.15
N GLY A 55 -7.05 -8.32 -1.14
CA GLY A 55 -7.79 -7.27 -0.41
C GLY A 55 -9.23 -7.13 -0.90
N LEU A 56 -9.45 -7.25 -2.21
CA LEU A 56 -10.80 -7.27 -2.79
C LEU A 56 -11.63 -8.45 -2.25
N GLY A 57 -11.05 -9.64 -2.16
CA GLY A 57 -11.71 -10.81 -1.56
C GLY A 57 -12.11 -10.58 -0.11
N VAL A 58 -11.24 -9.91 0.67
CA VAL A 58 -11.52 -9.53 2.07
C VAL A 58 -12.64 -8.50 2.15
N ALA A 59 -12.63 -7.48 1.28
CA ALA A 59 -13.69 -6.48 1.21
C ALA A 59 -15.03 -7.10 0.80
N PHE A 60 -15.02 -8.01 -0.17
CA PHE A 60 -16.21 -8.76 -0.57
C PHE A 60 -16.76 -9.63 0.56
N ALA A 61 -15.89 -10.30 1.33
CA ALA A 61 -16.29 -11.06 2.50
C ALA A 61 -16.96 -10.17 3.56
N SER A 62 -16.48 -8.94 3.75
CA SER A 62 -17.09 -7.97 4.66
C SER A 62 -18.50 -7.58 4.20
N GLN A 63 -18.71 -7.33 2.91
CA GLN A 63 -20.06 -7.09 2.35
C GLN A 63 -20.96 -8.30 2.51
N TYR A 64 -20.46 -9.48 2.20
CA TYR A 64 -21.25 -10.71 2.29
C TYR A 64 -21.70 -11.01 3.73
N GLN A 65 -20.88 -10.66 4.71
CA GLN A 65 -21.15 -10.80 6.14
C GLN A 65 -21.96 -9.65 6.73
N ASP A 66 -22.32 -8.66 5.93
CA ASP A 66 -23.06 -7.45 6.32
C ASP A 66 -22.41 -6.74 7.54
N ASN A 67 -21.10 -6.54 7.49
CA ASN A 67 -20.36 -5.81 8.51
C ASN A 67 -19.75 -4.52 7.95
N ASP A 68 -19.36 -3.60 8.82
CA ASP A 68 -18.88 -2.25 8.49
C ASP A 68 -17.37 -2.16 8.26
N ARG A 69 -16.67 -3.29 8.13
CA ARG A 69 -15.23 -3.32 7.94
C ARG A 69 -14.85 -2.78 6.58
N VAL A 70 -13.78 -1.98 6.56
CA VAL A 70 -13.18 -1.46 5.33
C VAL A 70 -11.80 -2.10 5.17
N THR A 71 -11.52 -2.58 3.96
CA THR A 71 -10.22 -3.14 3.62
C THR A 71 -9.33 -2.04 3.06
N VAL A 72 -8.13 -1.87 3.63
CA VAL A 72 -7.10 -0.98 3.10
C VAL A 72 -5.98 -1.82 2.52
N CYS A 73 -5.65 -1.61 1.25
CA CYS A 73 -4.58 -2.31 0.56
C CYS A 73 -3.49 -1.33 0.14
N PHE A 74 -2.26 -1.56 0.63
CA PHE A 74 -1.08 -0.77 0.31
C PHE A 74 -0.28 -1.41 -0.81
N PHE A 75 0.21 -0.60 -1.75
CA PHE A 75 1.05 -1.06 -2.86
C PHE A 75 1.90 0.11 -3.39
N GLY A 76 3.03 -0.21 -4.04
CA GLY A 76 3.89 0.79 -4.68
C GLY A 76 3.38 1.20 -6.07
N ASP A 77 3.85 2.33 -6.56
CA ASP A 77 3.50 2.91 -7.87
C ASP A 77 3.68 1.93 -9.03
N CYS A 78 4.80 1.21 -9.09
CA CYS A 78 5.05 0.27 -10.18
C CYS A 78 4.16 -0.99 -10.15
N ALA A 79 3.55 -1.32 -9.02
CA ALA A 79 2.56 -2.39 -8.95
C ALA A 79 1.32 -2.10 -9.81
N THR A 80 1.07 -0.84 -10.15
CA THR A 80 -0.04 -0.44 -11.02
C THR A 80 0.11 -0.86 -12.48
N ASN A 81 1.27 -1.37 -12.86
CA ASN A 81 1.52 -1.91 -14.21
C ASN A 81 1.21 -3.41 -14.33
N GLU A 82 0.92 -4.09 -13.21
CA GLU A 82 0.53 -5.49 -13.19
C GLU A 82 -0.95 -5.66 -13.57
N GLY A 83 -1.26 -6.70 -14.36
CA GLY A 83 -2.64 -7.01 -14.76
C GLY A 83 -3.60 -7.16 -13.58
N ALA A 84 -3.15 -7.79 -12.50
CA ALA A 84 -3.93 -7.98 -11.27
C ALA A 84 -4.42 -6.67 -10.63
N CYS A 85 -3.67 -5.57 -10.78
CA CYS A 85 -4.08 -4.26 -10.33
C CYS A 85 -5.32 -3.76 -11.08
N HIS A 86 -5.29 -3.85 -12.41
CA HIS A 86 -6.38 -3.43 -13.29
C HIS A 86 -7.64 -4.25 -13.06
N GLU A 87 -7.49 -5.56 -12.96
CA GLU A 87 -8.59 -6.49 -12.71
C GLU A 87 -9.26 -6.22 -11.34
N ALA A 88 -8.45 -6.08 -10.29
CA ALA A 88 -8.95 -5.83 -8.95
C ALA A 88 -9.68 -4.47 -8.83
N MET A 89 -9.14 -3.40 -9.42
CA MET A 89 -9.76 -2.08 -9.39
C MET A 89 -11.10 -2.08 -10.12
N ASN A 90 -11.15 -2.69 -11.33
CA ASN A 90 -12.39 -2.81 -12.08
C ASN A 90 -13.45 -3.61 -11.31
N MET A 91 -13.07 -4.75 -10.76
CA MET A 91 -14.01 -5.61 -10.02
C MET A 91 -14.48 -4.96 -8.71
N ALA A 92 -13.58 -4.25 -8.00
CA ALA A 92 -13.93 -3.48 -6.80
C ALA A 92 -14.97 -2.38 -7.11
N ALA A 93 -14.85 -1.72 -8.26
CA ALA A 93 -15.81 -0.72 -8.71
C ALA A 93 -17.19 -1.33 -8.97
N ILE A 94 -17.25 -2.45 -9.72
CA ILE A 94 -18.49 -3.17 -10.04
C ILE A 94 -19.22 -3.60 -8.76
N LEU A 95 -18.47 -4.16 -7.81
CA LEU A 95 -19.01 -4.65 -6.53
C LEU A 95 -19.27 -3.53 -5.52
N LYS A 96 -18.86 -2.29 -5.79
CA LYS A 96 -18.82 -1.19 -4.81
C LYS A 96 -18.15 -1.62 -3.50
N ALA A 97 -17.06 -2.36 -3.62
CA ALA A 97 -16.38 -2.98 -2.48
C ALA A 97 -15.95 -1.94 -1.44
N PRO A 98 -16.11 -2.20 -0.13
CA PRO A 98 -15.66 -1.30 0.93
C PRO A 98 -14.13 -1.35 1.05
N MET A 99 -13.43 -0.74 0.10
CA MET A 99 -12.00 -0.84 -0.07
C MET A 99 -11.35 0.51 -0.36
N VAL A 100 -10.19 0.72 0.23
CA VAL A 100 -9.28 1.83 -0.09
C VAL A 100 -7.99 1.26 -0.67
N PHE A 101 -7.66 1.67 -1.87
CA PHE A 101 -6.41 1.41 -2.54
C PHE A 101 -5.42 2.52 -2.20
N VAL A 102 -4.37 2.23 -1.44
CA VAL A 102 -3.33 3.21 -1.07
C VAL A 102 -2.08 2.96 -1.88
N CYS A 103 -1.82 3.84 -2.83
CA CYS A 103 -0.60 3.82 -3.63
C CYS A 103 0.49 4.64 -2.93
N GLU A 104 1.51 3.97 -2.41
CA GLU A 104 2.72 4.59 -1.89
C GLU A 104 3.65 4.92 -3.07
N ASN A 105 3.35 6.03 -3.78
CA ASN A 105 4.13 6.44 -4.94
C ASN A 105 5.44 7.07 -4.48
N ASN A 106 6.47 6.22 -4.42
CA ASN A 106 7.82 6.63 -4.03
C ASN A 106 8.73 6.95 -5.23
N GLY A 107 8.19 6.94 -6.44
CA GLY A 107 8.88 7.28 -7.69
C GLY A 107 9.73 6.16 -8.29
N TYR A 108 9.83 5.00 -7.63
CA TYR A 108 10.73 3.93 -8.07
C TYR A 108 10.15 2.54 -7.81
N GLY A 109 10.07 1.73 -8.88
CA GLY A 109 9.85 0.29 -8.78
C GLY A 109 11.19 -0.43 -8.76
N GLU A 110 11.62 -0.84 -7.58
CA GLU A 110 12.95 -1.40 -7.31
C GLU A 110 14.05 -0.46 -7.83
N TRP A 111 14.62 -0.70 -9.00
CA TRP A 111 15.69 0.12 -9.60
C TRP A 111 15.21 0.99 -10.78
N SER A 112 13.98 0.82 -11.22
CA SER A 112 13.43 1.59 -12.34
C SER A 112 12.65 2.79 -11.86
N SER A 113 12.87 3.96 -12.46
CA SER A 113 12.04 5.13 -12.14
C SER A 113 10.61 4.92 -12.65
N ALA A 114 9.63 5.42 -11.90
CA ALA A 114 8.23 5.38 -12.34
C ALA A 114 8.05 6.09 -13.69
N ALA A 115 8.75 7.20 -13.92
CA ALA A 115 8.72 7.95 -15.18
C ALA A 115 9.18 7.15 -16.41
N SER A 116 10.02 6.11 -16.22
CA SER A 116 10.48 5.25 -17.31
C SER A 116 9.56 4.06 -17.59
N THR A 117 8.63 3.74 -16.66
CA THR A 117 7.82 2.52 -16.71
C THR A 117 6.32 2.79 -16.73
N THR A 118 5.88 4.02 -16.43
CA THR A 118 4.48 4.38 -16.31
C THR A 118 4.18 5.58 -17.20
N SER A 119 3.17 5.46 -18.06
CA SER A 119 2.83 6.47 -19.07
C SER A 119 2.07 7.67 -18.50
N VAL A 120 1.38 7.52 -17.38
CA VAL A 120 0.68 8.61 -16.69
C VAL A 120 1.59 9.27 -15.68
N ALA A 121 1.49 10.59 -15.51
CA ALA A 121 2.30 11.32 -14.53
C ALA A 121 1.87 11.00 -13.09
N ASP A 122 0.57 10.88 -12.89
CA ASP A 122 -0.03 10.60 -11.60
C ASP A 122 -0.86 9.30 -11.68
N ILE A 123 -0.63 8.41 -10.73
CA ILE A 123 -1.32 7.11 -10.69
C ILE A 123 -2.82 7.29 -10.46
N VAL A 124 -3.20 8.33 -9.75
CA VAL A 124 -4.60 8.66 -9.46
C VAL A 124 -5.43 8.86 -10.73
N ASP A 125 -4.83 9.27 -11.84
CA ASP A 125 -5.51 9.45 -13.13
C ASP A 125 -6.11 8.13 -13.65
N ARG A 126 -5.54 7.01 -13.26
CA ARG A 126 -6.08 5.69 -13.59
C ARG A 126 -7.43 5.38 -12.93
N ALA A 127 -7.75 6.05 -11.82
CA ALA A 127 -9.02 5.85 -11.11
C ALA A 127 -10.24 6.09 -11.99
N ALA A 128 -10.18 7.12 -12.84
CA ALA A 128 -11.26 7.48 -13.75
C ALA A 128 -11.58 6.35 -14.76
N SER A 129 -10.58 5.57 -15.17
CA SER A 129 -10.75 4.44 -16.11
C SER A 129 -11.61 3.31 -15.53
N TYR A 130 -11.72 3.21 -14.21
CA TYR A 130 -12.54 2.20 -13.51
C TYR A 130 -13.81 2.81 -12.91
N GLY A 131 -14.03 4.12 -13.05
CA GLY A 131 -15.15 4.79 -12.41
C GLY A 131 -15.05 4.85 -10.88
N ILE A 132 -13.86 4.75 -10.31
CA ILE A 132 -13.62 4.88 -8.86
C ILE A 132 -13.16 6.30 -8.52
N ALA A 133 -13.46 6.72 -7.29
CA ALA A 133 -12.95 8.00 -6.79
C ALA A 133 -11.44 7.95 -6.62
N GLY A 134 -10.74 9.03 -6.99
CA GLY A 134 -9.31 9.20 -6.80
C GLY A 134 -8.99 10.44 -5.98
N ALA A 135 -7.93 10.40 -5.20
CA ALA A 135 -7.31 11.57 -4.59
C ALA A 135 -5.79 11.38 -4.54
N MET A 136 -5.07 12.49 -4.69
CA MET A 136 -3.63 12.54 -4.53
C MET A 136 -3.30 13.45 -3.34
N VAL A 137 -2.35 13.02 -2.51
CA VAL A 137 -1.88 13.78 -1.36
C VAL A 137 -0.36 13.81 -1.30
N ASP A 138 0.16 14.82 -0.64
CA ASP A 138 1.57 14.84 -0.23
C ASP A 138 1.79 13.78 0.86
N GLY A 139 2.44 12.67 0.52
CA GLY A 139 2.73 11.58 1.44
C GLY A 139 3.77 11.93 2.51
N MET A 140 4.41 13.10 2.41
CA MET A 140 5.31 13.66 3.42
C MET A 140 4.58 14.58 4.41
N ASP A 141 3.28 14.83 4.23
CA ASP A 141 2.43 15.57 5.15
C ASP A 141 1.46 14.61 5.86
N ILE A 142 1.78 14.30 7.13
CA ILE A 142 1.00 13.38 7.95
C ILE A 142 -0.45 13.85 8.13
N ALA A 143 -0.68 15.15 8.28
CA ALA A 143 -2.02 15.70 8.47
C ALA A 143 -2.86 15.53 7.20
N ALA A 144 -2.29 15.84 6.02
CA ALA A 144 -2.96 15.66 4.74
C ALA A 144 -3.29 14.17 4.47
N VAL A 145 -2.36 13.27 4.74
CA VAL A 145 -2.59 11.81 4.60
C VAL A 145 -3.69 11.34 5.55
N HIS A 146 -3.69 11.81 6.80
CA HIS A 146 -4.71 11.44 7.77
C HIS A 146 -6.12 11.89 7.36
N GLU A 147 -6.27 13.15 6.95
CA GLU A 147 -7.56 13.70 6.49
C GLU A 147 -8.09 12.96 5.26
N ALA A 148 -7.25 12.75 4.25
CA ALA A 148 -7.64 12.00 3.05
C ALA A 148 -7.99 10.54 3.35
N SER A 149 -7.32 9.92 4.33
CA SER A 149 -7.60 8.55 4.76
C SER A 149 -8.95 8.43 5.48
N ILE A 150 -9.29 9.41 6.35
CA ILE A 150 -10.61 9.46 7.01
C ILE A 150 -11.72 9.54 5.96
N GLU A 151 -11.59 10.44 4.99
CA GLU A 151 -12.58 10.61 3.93
C GLU A 151 -12.70 9.34 3.08
N ALA A 152 -11.58 8.71 2.70
CA ALA A 152 -11.57 7.50 1.90
C ALA A 152 -12.26 6.32 2.62
N VAL A 153 -11.96 6.14 3.91
CA VAL A 153 -12.58 5.09 4.73
C VAL A 153 -14.07 5.36 4.96
N ALA A 154 -14.46 6.60 5.24
CA ALA A 154 -15.86 6.99 5.40
C ALA A 154 -16.67 6.72 4.12
N ARG A 155 -16.12 7.09 2.96
CA ARG A 155 -16.71 6.81 1.65
C ARG A 155 -16.91 5.31 1.43
N ALA A 156 -15.86 4.51 1.64
CA ALA A 156 -15.91 3.08 1.45
C ALA A 156 -16.95 2.42 2.38
N ARG A 157 -16.98 2.84 3.64
CA ARG A 157 -17.92 2.33 4.66
C ARG A 157 -19.38 2.69 4.37
N SER A 158 -19.62 3.85 3.74
CA SER A 158 -20.99 4.26 3.38
C SER A 158 -21.57 3.53 2.16
N GLY A 159 -20.82 2.60 1.55
CA GLY A 159 -21.24 1.90 0.34
C GLY A 159 -21.09 2.72 -0.95
N ALA A 160 -20.41 3.88 -0.89
CA ALA A 160 -20.16 4.71 -2.07
C ALA A 160 -19.05 4.14 -2.98
N GLY A 161 -18.54 2.95 -2.67
CA GLY A 161 -17.55 2.22 -3.43
C GLY A 161 -16.11 2.57 -3.08
N PRO A 162 -15.14 1.93 -3.77
CA PRO A 162 -13.74 2.08 -3.44
C PRO A 162 -13.18 3.46 -3.78
N LYS A 163 -12.02 3.77 -3.20
CA LYS A 163 -11.23 4.96 -3.52
C LYS A 163 -9.76 4.60 -3.73
N LEU A 164 -9.14 5.23 -4.74
CA LEU A 164 -7.70 5.22 -4.93
C LEU A 164 -7.12 6.48 -4.27
N LEU A 165 -6.25 6.28 -3.29
CA LEU A 165 -5.48 7.34 -2.63
C LEU A 165 -4.01 7.19 -3.03
N GLU A 166 -3.50 8.14 -3.80
CA GLU A 166 -2.10 8.23 -4.16
C GLU A 166 -1.36 9.13 -3.18
N CYS A 167 -0.38 8.56 -2.47
CA CYS A 167 0.49 9.28 -1.55
C CYS A 167 1.86 9.48 -2.21
N LYS A 168 2.19 10.72 -2.57
CA LYS A 168 3.50 11.06 -3.12
C LYS A 168 4.53 11.08 -2.00
N THR A 169 5.46 10.15 -2.05
CA THR A 169 6.50 9.97 -1.03
C THR A 169 7.85 9.63 -1.68
N TYR A 170 8.82 9.20 -0.89
CA TYR A 170 10.13 8.85 -1.41
C TYR A 170 10.77 7.71 -0.61
N ARG A 171 11.38 6.76 -1.30
CA ARG A 171 12.16 5.68 -0.67
C ARG A 171 13.65 6.08 -0.66
N TYR A 172 14.20 6.39 0.52
CA TYR A 172 15.58 6.84 0.66
C TYR A 172 16.62 5.75 0.38
N TYR A 173 16.30 4.50 0.70
CA TYR A 173 17.18 3.36 0.57
C TYR A 173 16.82 2.49 -0.62
N ASP A 174 17.71 1.57 -1.00
CA ASP A 174 17.39 0.55 -1.98
C ASP A 174 16.22 -0.33 -1.55
N HIS A 175 15.55 -0.92 -2.53
CA HIS A 175 14.33 -1.70 -2.32
C HIS A 175 14.51 -2.83 -1.31
N VAL A 176 15.65 -3.53 -1.37
CA VAL A 176 15.96 -4.65 -0.48
C VAL A 176 16.87 -4.27 0.70
N GLY A 177 17.06 -3.00 0.97
CA GLY A 177 17.86 -2.50 2.08
C GLY A 177 19.38 -2.70 1.92
N ARG A 178 19.83 -3.13 0.75
CA ARG A 178 21.23 -3.21 0.37
C ARG A 178 21.47 -2.34 -0.86
N ASP A 179 22.54 -1.58 -0.84
CA ASP A 179 23.02 -0.86 -2.01
C ASP A 179 23.80 -1.85 -2.90
N PHE A 180 23.22 -2.19 -4.04
CA PHE A 180 23.89 -2.98 -5.07
C PHE A 180 24.54 -2.11 -6.14
N GLY A 181 24.52 -0.79 -5.99
CA GLY A 181 24.99 0.15 -7.00
C GLY A 181 24.15 0.17 -8.29
N MET A 182 22.99 -0.47 -8.26
CA MET A 182 22.12 -0.59 -9.45
C MET A 182 21.26 0.65 -9.69
N LEU A 183 20.91 1.37 -8.62
CA LEU A 183 20.10 2.57 -8.68
C LEU A 183 20.97 3.79 -8.48
N GLN A 184 21.27 4.51 -9.55
CA GLN A 184 21.93 5.81 -9.50
C GLN A 184 20.86 6.91 -9.49
N ARG A 185 20.65 7.52 -8.34
CA ARG A 185 19.73 8.64 -8.16
C ARG A 185 20.49 9.95 -8.06
N ASP A 186 19.88 11.03 -8.54
CA ASP A 186 20.40 12.36 -8.41
C ASP A 186 20.55 12.74 -6.90
N PRO A 187 21.75 13.08 -6.42
CA PRO A 187 21.94 13.52 -5.04
C PRO A 187 21.07 14.71 -4.64
N ASP A 188 20.77 15.61 -5.56
CA ASP A 188 19.92 16.77 -5.32
C ASP A 188 18.44 16.34 -5.16
N GLU A 189 18.01 15.31 -5.87
CA GLU A 189 16.69 14.70 -5.65
C GLU A 189 16.57 14.16 -4.23
N ILE A 190 17.54 13.36 -3.81
CA ILE A 190 17.60 12.78 -2.47
C ILE A 190 17.59 13.88 -1.40
N ALA A 191 18.40 14.92 -1.58
CA ALA A 191 18.48 16.04 -0.64
C ALA A 191 17.14 16.81 -0.52
N ARG A 192 16.46 17.05 -1.64
CA ARG A 192 15.13 17.69 -1.65
C ARG A 192 14.10 16.89 -0.84
N TRP A 193 14.09 15.58 -0.98
CA TRP A 193 13.16 14.72 -0.23
C TRP A 193 13.55 14.64 1.25
N HIS A 194 14.83 14.54 1.58
CA HIS A 194 15.30 14.57 2.97
C HIS A 194 14.95 15.87 3.70
N ALA A 195 14.89 16.99 2.99
CA ALA A 195 14.49 18.27 3.58
C ALA A 195 13.02 18.31 4.00
N ARG A 196 12.21 17.38 3.48
CA ARG A 196 10.76 17.25 3.73
C ARG A 196 10.41 16.02 4.56
N ASP A 197 11.38 15.38 5.19
CA ASP A 197 11.14 14.18 5.99
C ASP A 197 10.22 14.49 7.17
N PRO A 198 9.05 13.83 7.28
CA PRO A 198 8.06 14.13 8.31
C PRO A 198 8.49 13.73 9.73
N ILE A 199 9.62 13.05 9.88
CA ILE A 199 10.14 12.59 11.18
C ILE A 199 11.17 13.59 11.76
N LYS A 200 11.57 14.61 11.01
CA LYS A 200 12.55 15.63 11.45
C LYS A 200 11.91 16.81 12.15
#